data_17fc131b430564c108c94223d5395470
#
_entry.id   17fc131b430564c108c94223d5395470
#
_cell.length_a   1.000
_cell.length_b   1.000
_cell.length_c   1.000
_cell.angle_alpha   90.00
_cell.angle_beta   90.00
_cell.angle_gamma   90.00
#
_symmetry.space_group_name_H-M   'P 1'
#
loop_
_entity.id
_entity.type
_entity.pdbx_description
1 polymer ?
#
loop_
_entity_poly.entity_id
_entity_poly.type
_entity_poly.pdbx_seq_one_letter_code
_entity_poly.pdbx_strand_id
1 'polypeptide(L)'
;LHALLHQAPTRVLNSADASWTEVTDEGPPVRPQDIMILINSRKHLPDLVERLRARNIPVMADRQGLLLMQPVVQPLMALLALMARPTMRKAAVELARSAVVGMTEQQVHDALVSLEEGGEVLPHLVNHAPTEAVRSLLARLHQLMGWGAIYDVFDAVLDHSDLLVAYPDDAQRQFAEAWTAIVQSIGNETGHDAAAVYRRMVEVRELGRQGPQAITQPDASAVQIMTIHGSKGLQAPVVVVSGLFAAGKA
;
A
#
# COMPACT_ATOMS: atom_id res chain seq x y z
N LEU A 1 -5.36 -11.71 22.59
CA LEU A 1 -6.25 -11.87 21.44
C LEU A 1 -6.66 -13.32 21.24
N HIS A 2 -5.71 -14.26 21.22
CA HIS A 2 -6.02 -15.71 21.13
C HIS A 2 -6.92 -16.17 22.28
N ALA A 3 -6.70 -15.69 23.50
CA ALA A 3 -7.55 -15.97 24.65
C ALA A 3 -8.97 -15.38 24.49
N LEU A 4 -9.10 -14.17 23.94
CA LEU A 4 -10.41 -13.54 23.66
C LEU A 4 -11.20 -14.28 22.58
N LEU A 5 -10.52 -14.93 21.63
CA LEU A 5 -11.16 -15.68 20.55
C LEU A 5 -11.47 -17.13 20.91
N HIS A 6 -10.79 -17.69 21.94
CA HIS A 6 -10.81 -19.13 22.21
C HIS A 6 -10.97 -19.52 23.68
N GLN A 7 -10.85 -18.61 24.64
CA GLN A 7 -10.95 -18.89 26.10
C GLN A 7 -11.47 -17.66 26.85
N ALA A 8 -12.48 -17.84 27.71
CA ALA A 8 -13.00 -16.82 28.65
C ALA A 8 -12.20 -16.83 29.96
N PRO A 9 -12.44 -15.91 30.92
CA PRO A 9 -13.14 -14.64 30.84
C PRO A 9 -12.20 -13.44 30.82
N THR A 10 -12.55 -12.45 30.04
CA THR A 10 -11.80 -11.20 30.01
C THR A 10 -12.73 -10.08 30.47
N ARG A 11 -12.22 -9.13 31.26
CA ARG A 11 -13.00 -7.94 31.62
C ARG A 11 -12.92 -6.93 30.47
N VAL A 12 -14.08 -6.45 30.07
CA VAL A 12 -14.21 -5.40 29.03
C VAL A 12 -14.72 -4.13 29.69
N LEU A 13 -14.08 -3.00 29.32
CA LEU A 13 -14.54 -1.69 29.79
C LEU A 13 -15.77 -1.27 28.96
N ASN A 14 -16.89 -1.08 29.66
CA ASN A 14 -18.08 -0.52 29.05
C ASN A 14 -17.87 0.99 28.82
N SER A 15 -17.89 1.42 27.54
CA SER A 15 -17.65 2.82 27.16
C SER A 15 -18.78 3.77 27.58
N ALA A 16 -19.96 3.25 27.90
CA ALA A 16 -21.11 4.09 28.26
C ALA A 16 -21.05 4.58 29.72
N ASP A 17 -20.47 3.80 30.63
CA ASP A 17 -20.44 4.10 32.05
C ASP A 17 -19.08 3.92 32.72
N ALA A 18 -18.03 3.64 31.92
CA ALA A 18 -16.67 3.33 32.37
C ALA A 18 -16.60 2.15 33.38
N SER A 19 -17.59 1.26 33.38
CA SER A 19 -17.59 0.05 34.19
C SER A 19 -16.84 -1.09 33.52
N TRP A 20 -16.26 -2.00 34.34
CA TRP A 20 -15.66 -3.24 33.84
C TRP A 20 -16.69 -4.37 33.94
N THR A 21 -17.04 -4.92 32.79
CA THR A 21 -17.94 -6.08 32.72
C THR A 21 -17.11 -7.33 32.38
N GLU A 22 -17.36 -8.43 33.09
CA GLU A 22 -16.80 -9.73 32.72
C GLU A 22 -17.51 -10.24 31.47
N VAL A 23 -16.72 -10.69 30.49
CA VAL A 23 -17.26 -11.39 29.33
C VAL A 23 -17.66 -12.77 29.83
N THR A 24 -18.95 -13.01 29.97
CA THR A 24 -19.51 -14.31 30.36
C THR A 24 -19.70 -15.19 29.12
N ASP A 25 -19.63 -16.52 29.30
CA ASP A 25 -19.82 -17.49 28.20
C ASP A 25 -21.24 -17.49 27.60
N GLU A 26 -22.15 -16.66 28.13
CA GLU A 26 -23.56 -16.59 27.70
C GLU A 26 -23.81 -15.65 26.52
N GLY A 27 -22.77 -14.90 26.06
CA GLY A 27 -22.85 -13.99 24.91
C GLY A 27 -22.54 -14.69 23.58
N PRO A 28 -22.88 -14.07 22.43
CA PRO A 28 -22.44 -14.56 21.14
C PRO A 28 -20.91 -14.55 21.10
N PRO A 29 -20.28 -15.55 20.48
CA PRO A 29 -18.81 -15.64 20.41
C PRO A 29 -18.24 -14.39 19.73
N VAL A 30 -17.18 -13.82 20.30
CA VAL A 30 -16.46 -12.68 19.74
C VAL A 30 -15.84 -13.11 18.41
N ARG A 31 -16.18 -12.40 17.35
CA ARG A 31 -15.67 -12.65 16.00
C ARG A 31 -14.49 -11.72 15.70
N PRO A 32 -13.60 -12.05 14.76
CA PRO A 32 -12.49 -11.17 14.40
C PRO A 32 -12.92 -9.74 14.04
N GLN A 33 -14.04 -9.58 13.34
CA GLN A 33 -14.60 -8.27 12.97
C GLN A 33 -15.07 -7.42 14.17
N ASP A 34 -15.35 -8.03 15.30
CA ASP A 34 -15.78 -7.33 16.51
C ASP A 34 -14.60 -6.69 17.25
N ILE A 35 -13.37 -6.98 16.81
CA ILE A 35 -12.12 -6.57 17.48
C ILE A 35 -11.43 -5.47 16.69
N MET A 36 -11.10 -4.38 17.39
CA MET A 36 -10.27 -3.29 16.90
C MET A 36 -8.99 -3.19 17.74
N ILE A 37 -7.83 -3.24 17.12
CA ILE A 37 -6.52 -3.02 17.77
C ILE A 37 -6.06 -1.60 17.49
N LEU A 38 -5.87 -0.80 18.51
CA LEU A 38 -5.34 0.55 18.43
C LEU A 38 -3.85 0.54 18.75
N ILE A 39 -3.06 1.13 17.83
CA ILE A 39 -1.61 1.28 17.99
C ILE A 39 -1.24 2.75 18.09
N ASN A 40 -0.25 3.06 18.90
CA ASN A 40 0.25 4.43 19.02
C ASN A 40 1.14 4.82 17.82
N SER A 41 1.89 3.86 17.26
CA SER A 41 2.80 4.08 16.14
C SER A 41 2.76 2.91 15.16
N ARG A 42 2.85 3.21 13.86
CA ARG A 42 2.90 2.21 12.78
C ARG A 42 4.23 1.45 12.70
N LYS A 43 5.26 1.86 13.47
CA LYS A 43 6.60 1.27 13.41
C LYS A 43 6.60 -0.27 13.58
N HIS A 44 5.74 -0.78 14.47
CA HIS A 44 5.65 -2.22 14.78
C HIS A 44 4.43 -2.90 14.14
N LEU A 45 3.73 -2.20 13.24
CA LEU A 45 2.55 -2.76 12.58
C LEU A 45 2.86 -3.98 11.70
N PRO A 46 3.94 -4.01 10.90
CA PRO A 46 4.29 -5.19 10.11
C PRO A 46 4.52 -6.43 10.97
N ASP A 47 5.31 -6.31 12.04
CA ASP A 47 5.58 -7.41 12.99
C ASP A 47 4.30 -7.91 13.69
N LEU A 48 3.42 -6.99 14.07
CA LEU A 48 2.13 -7.32 14.67
C LEU A 48 1.23 -8.09 13.69
N VAL A 49 1.13 -7.62 12.45
CA VAL A 49 0.34 -8.28 11.39
C VAL A 49 0.88 -9.68 11.11
N GLU A 50 2.19 -9.84 10.97
CA GLU A 50 2.84 -11.14 10.75
C GLU A 50 2.55 -12.12 11.89
N ARG A 51 2.70 -11.68 13.15
CA ARG A 51 2.43 -12.52 14.34
C ARG A 51 0.96 -12.94 14.46
N LEU A 52 0.04 -12.10 14.06
CA LEU A 52 -1.39 -12.43 14.07
C LEU A 52 -1.73 -13.42 12.95
N ARG A 53 -1.20 -13.22 11.75
CA ARG A 53 -1.37 -14.12 10.61
C ARG A 53 -0.76 -15.50 10.88
N ALA A 54 0.43 -15.55 11.50
CA ALA A 54 1.06 -16.81 11.91
C ALA A 54 0.21 -17.63 12.89
N ARG A 55 -0.81 -17.01 13.51
CA ARG A 55 -1.79 -17.65 14.39
C ARG A 55 -3.16 -17.84 13.73
N ASN A 56 -3.22 -17.72 12.39
CA ASN A 56 -4.45 -17.81 11.60
C ASN A 56 -5.52 -16.80 12.02
N ILE A 57 -5.12 -15.65 12.56
CA ILE A 57 -6.05 -14.57 12.88
C ILE A 57 -6.12 -13.64 11.67
N PRO A 58 -7.27 -13.54 10.98
CA PRO A 58 -7.43 -12.62 9.87
C PRO A 58 -7.34 -11.18 10.37
N VAL A 59 -6.48 -10.38 9.76
CA VAL A 59 -6.23 -9.00 10.17
C VAL A 59 -6.35 -8.05 9.00
N MET A 60 -7.04 -6.93 9.24
CA MET A 60 -7.09 -5.77 8.38
C MET A 60 -6.38 -4.62 9.09
N ALA A 61 -5.16 -4.31 8.64
CA ALA A 61 -4.45 -3.13 9.11
C ALA A 61 -4.90 -1.91 8.29
N ASP A 62 -4.80 -0.71 8.89
CA ASP A 62 -4.93 0.56 8.16
C ASP A 62 -3.94 0.54 6.99
N ARG A 63 -4.47 0.27 5.80
CA ARG A 63 -3.70 -0.16 4.63
C ARG A 63 -3.00 0.99 3.92
N GLN A 64 -3.36 2.24 4.16
CA GLN A 64 -2.90 3.35 3.33
C GLN A 64 -1.40 3.63 3.45
N GLY A 65 -0.84 3.63 4.65
CA GLY A 65 0.62 3.75 4.83
C GLY A 65 1.39 2.51 4.39
N LEU A 66 0.78 1.32 4.52
CA LEU A 66 1.36 0.04 4.08
C LEU A 66 1.23 -0.16 2.57
N LEU A 67 0.18 0.32 1.95
CA LEU A 67 -0.06 0.20 0.51
C LEU A 67 1.11 0.79 -0.29
N LEU A 68 1.53 2.01 0.02
CA LEU A 68 2.60 2.70 -0.69
C LEU A 68 3.99 2.10 -0.44
N MET A 69 4.13 1.19 0.51
CA MET A 69 5.37 0.46 0.79
C MET A 69 5.37 -0.95 0.16
N GLN A 70 4.26 -1.38 -0.43
CA GLN A 70 4.17 -2.71 -1.02
C GLN A 70 5.07 -2.85 -2.24
N PRO A 71 5.79 -3.97 -2.39
CA PRO A 71 6.71 -4.19 -3.52
C PRO A 71 6.04 -4.02 -4.89
N VAL A 72 4.81 -4.50 -5.05
CA VAL A 72 4.04 -4.38 -6.31
C VAL A 72 3.68 -2.92 -6.64
N VAL A 73 3.58 -2.05 -5.63
CA VAL A 73 3.19 -0.64 -5.81
C VAL A 73 4.40 0.24 -6.18
N GLN A 74 5.62 -0.15 -5.81
CA GLN A 74 6.82 0.66 -6.07
C GLN A 74 7.02 0.99 -7.57
N PRO A 75 6.96 0.01 -8.51
CA PRO A 75 7.09 0.32 -9.93
C PRO A 75 5.92 1.16 -10.48
N LEU A 76 4.71 1.01 -9.94
CA LEU A 76 3.57 1.85 -10.32
C LEU A 76 3.78 3.31 -9.87
N MET A 77 4.32 3.51 -8.66
CA MET A 77 4.73 4.84 -8.19
C MET A 77 5.87 5.43 -9.02
N ALA A 78 6.83 4.62 -9.44
CA ALA A 78 7.93 5.06 -10.31
C ALA A 78 7.42 5.52 -11.67
N LEU A 79 6.47 4.78 -12.27
CA LEU A 79 5.81 5.18 -13.51
C LEU A 79 5.04 6.49 -13.35
N LEU A 80 4.24 6.63 -12.30
CA LEU A 80 3.53 7.89 -12.02
C LEU A 80 4.50 9.06 -11.84
N ALA A 81 5.65 8.82 -11.19
CA ALA A 81 6.69 9.82 -11.04
C ALA A 81 7.31 10.22 -12.39
N LEU A 82 7.51 9.28 -13.32
CA LEU A 82 8.00 9.54 -14.68
C LEU A 82 6.95 10.26 -15.53
N MET A 83 5.67 9.97 -15.36
CA MET A 83 4.59 10.73 -16.00
C MET A 83 4.58 12.19 -15.53
N ALA A 84 4.80 12.40 -14.22
CA ALA A 84 4.87 13.75 -13.64
C ALA A 84 6.15 14.50 -14.01
N ARG A 85 7.25 13.78 -14.15
CA ARG A 85 8.58 14.31 -14.47
C ARG A 85 9.39 13.29 -15.28
N PRO A 86 9.35 13.35 -16.61
CA PRO A 86 10.00 12.38 -17.49
C PRO A 86 11.53 12.24 -17.32
N THR A 87 12.17 13.23 -16.69
CA THR A 87 13.63 13.28 -16.46
C THR A 87 14.06 12.76 -15.08
N MET A 88 13.14 12.17 -14.28
CA MET A 88 13.41 11.77 -12.90
C MET A 88 14.25 10.48 -12.85
N ARG A 89 15.58 10.61 -12.72
CA ARG A 89 16.53 9.47 -12.68
C ARG A 89 16.24 8.48 -11.55
N LYS A 90 15.80 8.95 -10.37
CA LYS A 90 15.46 8.06 -9.26
C LYS A 90 14.33 7.11 -9.64
N ALA A 91 13.26 7.62 -10.23
CA ALA A 91 12.14 6.80 -10.69
C ALA A 91 12.56 5.84 -11.81
N ALA A 92 13.52 6.25 -12.66
CA ALA A 92 14.12 5.39 -13.67
C ALA A 92 14.79 4.15 -13.06
N VAL A 93 15.62 4.34 -12.03
CA VAL A 93 16.29 3.24 -11.32
C VAL A 93 15.27 2.28 -10.70
N GLU A 94 14.27 2.83 -10.02
CA GLU A 94 13.22 2.05 -9.38
C GLU A 94 12.43 1.21 -10.41
N LEU A 95 12.05 1.80 -11.53
CA LEU A 95 11.35 1.11 -12.61
C LEU A 95 12.24 0.06 -13.29
N ALA A 96 13.46 0.42 -13.67
CA ALA A 96 14.38 -0.46 -14.39
C ALA A 96 14.73 -1.74 -13.60
N ARG A 97 14.85 -1.63 -12.28
CA ARG A 97 15.13 -2.77 -11.37
C ARG A 97 13.90 -3.59 -11.02
N SER A 98 12.71 -3.08 -11.29
CA SER A 98 11.46 -3.74 -10.95
C SER A 98 11.15 -4.93 -11.86
N ALA A 99 10.19 -5.75 -11.46
CA ALA A 99 9.68 -6.85 -12.29
C ALA A 99 9.01 -6.40 -13.59
N VAL A 100 8.72 -5.10 -13.75
CA VAL A 100 8.21 -4.54 -15.01
C VAL A 100 9.27 -4.55 -16.11
N VAL A 101 10.53 -4.28 -15.74
CA VAL A 101 11.65 -4.16 -16.71
C VAL A 101 12.69 -5.26 -16.51
N GLY A 102 13.05 -5.59 -15.27
CA GLY A 102 13.93 -6.71 -14.92
C GLY A 102 15.40 -6.50 -15.28
N MET A 103 15.91 -5.26 -15.29
CA MET A 103 17.33 -4.98 -15.51
C MET A 103 18.17 -5.37 -14.30
N THR A 104 19.36 -5.91 -14.57
CA THR A 104 20.42 -6.08 -13.57
C THR A 104 21.01 -4.72 -13.17
N GLU A 105 21.71 -4.67 -12.02
CA GLU A 105 22.35 -3.42 -11.56
C GLU A 105 23.36 -2.87 -12.60
N GLN A 106 24.09 -3.74 -13.27
CA GLN A 106 25.03 -3.35 -14.31
C GLN A 106 24.30 -2.74 -15.52
N GLN A 107 23.21 -3.36 -15.98
CA GLN A 107 22.40 -2.83 -17.08
C GLN A 107 21.77 -1.48 -16.73
N VAL A 108 21.28 -1.31 -15.50
CA VAL A 108 20.76 -0.02 -15.03
C VAL A 108 21.86 1.04 -15.02
N HIS A 109 23.05 0.68 -14.51
CA HIS A 109 24.20 1.59 -14.50
C HIS A 109 24.56 2.03 -15.93
N ASP A 110 24.76 1.09 -16.85
CA ASP A 110 25.17 1.36 -18.24
C ASP A 110 24.12 2.20 -18.98
N ALA A 111 22.83 1.91 -18.76
CA ALA A 111 21.74 2.70 -19.31
C ALA A 111 21.75 4.14 -18.77
N LEU A 112 21.89 4.34 -17.48
CA LEU A 112 21.77 5.67 -16.87
C LEU A 112 23.03 6.54 -17.00
N VAL A 113 24.20 5.93 -17.14
CA VAL A 113 25.44 6.67 -17.41
C VAL A 113 25.42 7.31 -18.80
N SER A 114 24.83 6.61 -19.77
CA SER A 114 24.69 7.12 -21.15
C SER A 114 23.53 8.12 -21.33
N LEU A 115 22.67 8.30 -20.31
CA LEU A 115 21.60 9.27 -20.35
C LEU A 115 22.12 10.69 -20.12
N GLU A 116 21.93 11.57 -21.09
CA GLU A 116 22.29 12.99 -21.00
C GLU A 116 21.56 13.69 -19.83
N GLU A 117 22.15 14.76 -19.32
CA GLU A 117 21.53 15.56 -18.28
C GLU A 117 20.25 16.23 -18.82
N GLY A 118 19.12 16.01 -18.12
CA GLY A 118 17.81 16.49 -18.57
C GLY A 118 17.14 15.63 -19.64
N GLY A 119 17.76 14.52 -20.07
CA GLY A 119 17.15 13.59 -21.03
C GLY A 119 15.95 12.85 -20.46
N GLU A 120 14.98 12.52 -21.31
CA GLU A 120 13.82 11.72 -20.96
C GLU A 120 14.24 10.27 -20.72
N VAL A 121 13.80 9.74 -19.57
CA VAL A 121 14.23 8.42 -19.12
C VAL A 121 13.58 7.29 -19.90
N LEU A 122 12.28 7.34 -20.13
CA LEU A 122 11.56 6.19 -20.68
C LEU A 122 11.98 5.84 -22.12
N PRO A 123 12.13 6.78 -23.07
CA PRO A 123 12.68 6.50 -24.39
C PRO A 123 14.09 5.90 -24.31
N HIS A 124 14.87 6.36 -23.33
CA HIS A 124 16.23 5.87 -23.14
C HIS A 124 16.23 4.40 -22.63
N LEU A 125 15.35 4.04 -21.70
CA LEU A 125 15.19 2.66 -21.24
C LEU A 125 14.68 1.73 -22.35
N VAL A 126 13.86 2.20 -23.30
CA VAL A 126 13.44 1.43 -24.47
C VAL A 126 14.66 0.91 -25.24
N ASN A 127 15.67 1.77 -25.45
CA ASN A 127 16.89 1.41 -26.19
C ASN A 127 17.78 0.41 -25.46
N HIS A 128 17.67 0.34 -24.13
CA HIS A 128 18.46 -0.54 -23.25
C HIS A 128 17.66 -1.71 -22.69
N ALA A 129 16.45 -1.94 -23.17
CA ALA A 129 15.55 -2.99 -22.67
C ALA A 129 16.21 -4.38 -22.74
N PRO A 130 16.10 -5.20 -21.70
CA PRO A 130 16.77 -6.50 -21.63
C PRO A 130 16.21 -7.54 -22.61
N THR A 131 14.95 -7.39 -23.00
CA THR A 131 14.25 -8.27 -23.94
C THR A 131 13.37 -7.47 -24.90
N GLU A 132 12.99 -8.10 -26.02
CA GLU A 132 12.09 -7.47 -26.99
C GLU A 132 10.69 -7.25 -26.44
N ALA A 133 10.19 -8.15 -25.58
CA ALA A 133 8.91 -7.99 -24.91
C ALA A 133 8.89 -6.75 -23.99
N VAL A 134 9.94 -6.55 -23.19
CA VAL A 134 10.10 -5.37 -22.34
C VAL A 134 10.26 -4.11 -23.19
N ARG A 135 11.01 -4.17 -24.30
CA ARG A 135 11.15 -3.04 -25.23
C ARG A 135 9.80 -2.60 -25.78
N SER A 136 9.01 -3.54 -26.26
CA SER A 136 7.67 -3.28 -26.79
C SER A 136 6.74 -2.70 -25.72
N LEU A 137 6.79 -3.22 -24.49
CA LEU A 137 6.03 -2.67 -23.36
C LEU A 137 6.44 -1.22 -23.07
N LEU A 138 7.75 -0.96 -22.89
CA LEU A 138 8.25 0.39 -22.59
C LEU A 138 7.91 1.40 -23.69
N ALA A 139 8.00 1.00 -24.96
CA ALA A 139 7.61 1.84 -26.09
C ALA A 139 6.11 2.16 -26.05
N ARG A 140 5.26 1.18 -25.75
CA ARG A 140 3.82 1.39 -25.57
C ARG A 140 3.53 2.32 -24.39
N LEU A 141 4.19 2.14 -23.25
CA LEU A 141 4.02 3.02 -22.08
C LEU A 141 4.41 4.46 -22.43
N HIS A 142 5.53 4.65 -23.13
CA HIS A 142 5.94 5.98 -23.57
C HIS A 142 4.89 6.65 -24.46
N GLN A 143 4.31 5.91 -25.42
CA GLN A 143 3.23 6.40 -26.27
C GLN A 143 1.98 6.79 -25.49
N LEU A 144 1.52 5.93 -24.56
CA LEU A 144 0.36 6.19 -23.70
C LEU A 144 0.59 7.42 -22.82
N MET A 145 1.79 7.58 -22.24
CA MET A 145 2.15 8.76 -21.46
C MET A 145 2.11 10.05 -22.28
N GLY A 146 2.55 10.00 -23.53
CA GLY A 146 2.47 11.13 -24.46
C GLY A 146 1.03 11.58 -24.76
N TRP A 147 0.05 10.69 -24.63
CA TRP A 147 -1.37 11.01 -24.78
C TRP A 147 -2.04 11.44 -23.47
N GLY A 148 -1.33 11.42 -22.34
CA GLY A 148 -1.88 11.75 -21.03
C GLY A 148 -2.82 10.66 -20.45
N ALA A 149 -2.75 9.45 -20.99
CA ALA A 149 -3.61 8.33 -20.62
C ALA A 149 -3.11 7.63 -19.35
N ILE A 150 -3.27 8.28 -18.18
CA ILE A 150 -2.72 7.80 -16.90
C ILE A 150 -3.15 6.36 -16.59
N TYR A 151 -4.43 6.06 -16.74
CA TYR A 151 -4.97 4.74 -16.38
C TYR A 151 -4.54 3.66 -17.34
N ASP A 152 -4.54 3.95 -18.65
CA ASP A 152 -4.10 3.01 -19.67
C ASP A 152 -2.62 2.60 -19.49
N VAL A 153 -1.79 3.48 -18.92
CA VAL A 153 -0.40 3.16 -18.55
C VAL A 153 -0.36 2.08 -17.47
N PHE A 154 -1.18 2.20 -16.43
CA PHE A 154 -1.20 1.21 -15.34
C PHE A 154 -1.85 -0.11 -15.77
N ASP A 155 -2.94 -0.06 -16.51
CA ASP A 155 -3.57 -1.25 -17.09
C ASP A 155 -2.59 -1.98 -18.00
N ALA A 156 -1.86 -1.27 -18.87
CA ALA A 156 -0.85 -1.89 -19.72
C ALA A 156 0.29 -2.56 -18.92
N VAL A 157 0.69 -2.00 -17.77
CA VAL A 157 1.69 -2.64 -16.90
C VAL A 157 1.13 -3.87 -16.21
N LEU A 158 -0.07 -3.80 -15.66
CA LEU A 158 -0.68 -4.93 -14.94
C LEU A 158 -0.99 -6.10 -15.87
N ASP A 159 -1.37 -5.82 -17.13
CA ASP A 159 -1.77 -6.83 -18.09
C ASP A 159 -0.60 -7.42 -18.90
N HIS A 160 0.46 -6.63 -19.13
CA HIS A 160 1.50 -6.98 -20.11
C HIS A 160 2.92 -7.02 -19.53
N SER A 161 3.09 -6.91 -18.21
CA SER A 161 4.37 -7.10 -17.55
C SER A 161 4.36 -8.32 -16.64
N ASP A 162 5.57 -8.73 -16.22
CA ASP A 162 5.73 -9.81 -15.23
C ASP A 162 5.48 -9.34 -13.78
N LEU A 163 4.93 -8.14 -13.59
CA LEU A 163 4.74 -7.57 -12.25
C LEU A 163 3.90 -8.46 -11.34
N LEU A 164 2.74 -8.89 -11.80
CA LEU A 164 1.85 -9.76 -11.03
C LEU A 164 2.34 -11.22 -10.98
N VAL A 165 3.17 -11.64 -11.94
CA VAL A 165 3.82 -12.94 -11.92
C VAL A 165 4.92 -12.99 -10.86
N ALA A 166 5.68 -11.91 -10.72
CA ALA A 166 6.72 -11.76 -9.68
C ALA A 166 6.14 -11.69 -8.26
N TYR A 167 4.88 -11.29 -8.14
CA TYR A 167 4.16 -11.19 -6.86
C TYR A 167 2.85 -11.99 -6.93
N PRO A 168 2.91 -13.34 -6.87
CA PRO A 168 1.76 -14.21 -7.10
C PRO A 168 0.73 -14.24 -5.96
N ASP A 169 1.01 -13.59 -4.83
CA ASP A 169 0.11 -13.49 -3.68
C ASP A 169 -1.11 -12.63 -4.02
N ASP A 170 -2.32 -13.15 -3.77
CA ASP A 170 -3.58 -12.42 -3.96
C ASP A 170 -3.60 -11.09 -3.21
N ALA A 171 -2.92 -10.99 -2.06
CA ALA A 171 -2.79 -9.72 -1.34
C ALA A 171 -2.03 -8.66 -2.15
N GLN A 172 -0.99 -9.03 -2.90
CA GLN A 172 -0.24 -8.10 -3.74
C GLN A 172 -1.09 -7.62 -4.92
N ARG A 173 -1.88 -8.50 -5.53
CA ARG A 173 -2.85 -8.12 -6.57
C ARG A 173 -3.86 -7.10 -6.03
N GLN A 174 -4.45 -7.38 -4.87
CA GLN A 174 -5.37 -6.44 -4.21
C GLN A 174 -4.72 -5.09 -3.89
N PHE A 175 -3.43 -5.08 -3.55
CA PHE A 175 -2.70 -3.81 -3.34
C PHE A 175 -2.51 -3.02 -4.64
N ALA A 176 -2.22 -3.69 -5.75
CA ALA A 176 -2.12 -3.03 -7.05
C ALA A 176 -3.47 -2.42 -7.47
N GLU A 177 -4.56 -3.17 -7.34
CA GLU A 177 -5.93 -2.71 -7.62
C GLU A 177 -6.33 -1.54 -6.71
N ALA A 178 -6.07 -1.64 -5.39
CA ALA A 178 -6.36 -0.57 -4.44
C ALA A 178 -5.57 0.70 -4.74
N TRP A 179 -4.30 0.56 -5.16
CA TRP A 179 -3.47 1.69 -5.56
C TRP A 179 -4.02 2.36 -6.83
N THR A 180 -4.39 1.60 -7.84
CA THR A 180 -4.99 2.11 -9.08
C THR A 180 -6.30 2.87 -8.79
N ALA A 181 -7.16 2.33 -7.91
CA ALA A 181 -8.39 2.99 -7.50
C ALA A 181 -8.14 4.33 -6.79
N ILE A 182 -7.10 4.42 -5.94
CA ILE A 182 -6.72 5.69 -5.30
C ILE A 182 -6.23 6.70 -6.33
N VAL A 183 -5.36 6.28 -7.25
CA VAL A 183 -4.87 7.15 -8.33
C VAL A 183 -6.03 7.65 -9.18
N GLN A 184 -7.00 6.79 -9.48
CA GLN A 184 -8.21 7.15 -10.22
C GLN A 184 -9.07 8.18 -9.47
N SER A 185 -9.28 7.99 -8.16
CA SER A 185 -10.01 8.96 -7.34
C SER A 185 -9.34 10.33 -7.35
N ILE A 186 -8.02 10.37 -7.12
CA ILE A 186 -7.26 11.63 -7.13
C ILE A 186 -7.24 12.25 -8.52
N GLY A 187 -7.11 11.43 -9.58
CA GLY A 187 -7.12 11.91 -10.96
C GLY A 187 -8.44 12.59 -11.33
N ASN A 188 -9.56 12.02 -10.90
CA ASN A 188 -10.87 12.64 -11.10
C ASN A 188 -10.99 14.01 -10.40
N GLU A 189 -10.36 14.17 -9.24
CA GLU A 189 -10.33 15.45 -8.51
C GLU A 189 -9.39 16.48 -9.15
N THR A 190 -8.31 16.02 -9.79
CA THR A 190 -7.22 16.88 -10.31
C THR A 190 -7.24 17.06 -11.82
N GLY A 191 -8.29 16.59 -12.50
CA GLY A 191 -8.40 16.69 -13.95
C GLY A 191 -7.39 15.81 -14.71
N HIS A 192 -7.01 14.69 -14.12
CA HIS A 192 -6.04 13.72 -14.68
C HIS A 192 -4.63 14.27 -14.90
N ASP A 193 -4.25 15.35 -14.21
CA ASP A 193 -2.87 15.85 -14.23
C ASP A 193 -1.94 14.92 -13.44
N ALA A 194 -1.04 14.24 -14.15
CA ALA A 194 -0.10 13.29 -13.55
C ALA A 194 0.79 13.95 -12.48
N ALA A 195 1.17 15.21 -12.65
CA ALA A 195 2.00 15.92 -11.68
C ALA A 195 1.23 16.22 -10.39
N ALA A 196 -0.05 16.58 -10.49
CA ALA A 196 -0.92 16.79 -9.35
C ALA A 196 -1.21 15.47 -8.61
N VAL A 197 -1.51 14.39 -9.35
CA VAL A 197 -1.73 13.06 -8.79
C VAL A 197 -0.46 12.57 -8.06
N TYR A 198 0.71 12.66 -8.69
CA TYR A 198 1.97 12.26 -8.07
C TYR A 198 2.25 13.05 -6.79
N ARG A 199 2.11 14.36 -6.81
CA ARG A 199 2.30 15.23 -5.65
C ARG A 199 1.40 14.79 -4.49
N ARG A 200 0.13 14.54 -4.78
CA ARG A 200 -0.84 14.09 -3.78
C ARG A 200 -0.47 12.73 -3.19
N MET A 201 -0.01 11.80 -4.03
CA MET A 201 0.45 10.46 -3.58
C MET A 201 1.72 10.57 -2.70
N VAL A 202 2.65 11.47 -3.02
CA VAL A 202 3.84 11.74 -2.19
C VAL A 202 3.44 12.36 -0.84
N GLU A 203 2.51 13.32 -0.83
CA GLU A 203 1.96 13.90 0.41
C GLU A 203 1.35 12.82 1.30
N VAL A 204 0.54 11.92 0.75
CA VAL A 204 -0.04 10.78 1.48
C VAL A 204 1.05 9.91 2.09
N ARG A 205 2.14 9.66 1.34
CA ARG A 205 3.28 8.87 1.83
C ARG A 205 4.04 9.56 2.95
N GLU A 206 4.34 10.85 2.81
CA GLU A 206 5.19 11.59 3.75
C GLU A 206 4.44 12.00 5.02
N LEU A 207 3.23 12.42 4.90
CA LEU A 207 2.45 12.90 6.03
C LEU A 207 1.85 11.76 6.87
N GLY A 208 1.87 10.50 6.40
CA GLY A 208 1.17 9.38 7.06
C GLY A 208 -0.31 9.72 7.31
N ARG A 209 -0.80 10.78 6.66
CA ARG A 209 -2.14 11.31 6.84
C ARG A 209 -3.09 10.58 5.90
N GLN A 210 -4.29 10.39 6.40
CA GLN A 210 -5.47 9.90 5.74
C GLN A 210 -5.61 10.54 4.35
N GLY A 211 -5.19 9.81 3.31
CA GLY A 211 -5.73 10.04 1.99
C GLY A 211 -7.23 9.75 2.01
N PRO A 212 -7.99 10.11 0.96
CA PRO A 212 -9.38 9.72 0.86
C PRO A 212 -9.46 8.22 1.18
N GLN A 213 -10.36 7.86 2.07
CA GLN A 213 -10.58 6.47 2.47
C GLN A 213 -10.77 5.67 1.18
N ALA A 214 -9.76 4.91 0.79
CA ALA A 214 -10.00 3.88 -0.19
C ALA A 214 -11.07 2.99 0.44
N ILE A 215 -12.25 3.04 -0.11
CA ILE A 215 -13.37 2.16 0.22
C ILE A 215 -13.00 0.80 -0.37
N THR A 216 -12.00 0.17 0.23
CA THR A 216 -11.91 -1.26 0.20
C THR A 216 -13.02 -1.68 1.15
N GLN A 217 -14.03 -2.36 0.62
CA GLN A 217 -15.06 -2.99 1.45
C GLN A 217 -14.31 -3.69 2.58
N PRO A 218 -14.61 -3.38 3.85
CA PRO A 218 -13.96 -4.05 4.95
C PRO A 218 -14.20 -5.54 4.74
N ASP A 219 -13.13 -6.33 4.73
CA ASP A 219 -13.30 -7.76 4.92
C ASP A 219 -14.00 -7.91 6.26
N ALA A 220 -15.33 -8.13 6.19
CA ALA A 220 -16.24 -8.09 7.32
C ALA A 220 -15.91 -9.18 8.36
N SER A 221 -14.83 -9.97 8.12
CA SER A 221 -14.42 -11.10 8.95
C SER A 221 -13.03 -10.95 9.60
N ALA A 222 -12.42 -9.75 9.58
CA ALA A 222 -11.04 -9.55 10.05
C ALA A 222 -10.94 -8.59 11.25
N VAL A 223 -9.93 -8.82 12.12
CA VAL A 223 -9.53 -7.88 13.18
C VAL A 223 -9.01 -6.59 12.56
N GLN A 224 -9.57 -5.46 12.96
CA GLN A 224 -9.14 -4.15 12.46
C GLN A 224 -7.94 -3.64 13.27
N ILE A 225 -6.87 -3.21 12.59
CA ILE A 225 -5.72 -2.58 13.24
C ILE A 225 -5.55 -1.17 12.68
N MET A 226 -5.58 -0.17 13.56
CA MET A 226 -5.43 1.22 13.17
C MET A 226 -4.71 2.06 14.24
N THR A 227 -4.32 3.26 13.89
CA THR A 227 -3.76 4.20 14.87
C THR A 227 -4.86 4.80 15.75
N ILE A 228 -4.51 5.19 16.99
CA ILE A 228 -5.44 5.88 17.91
C ILE A 228 -6.08 7.10 17.24
N HIS A 229 -5.32 7.87 16.46
CA HIS A 229 -5.86 9.02 15.71
C HIS A 229 -6.77 8.59 14.55
N GLY A 230 -6.45 7.47 13.89
CA GLY A 230 -7.25 6.94 12.77
C GLY A 230 -8.58 6.33 13.21
N SER A 231 -8.74 6.01 14.51
CA SER A 231 -9.97 5.44 15.05
C SER A 231 -11.01 6.49 15.48
N LYS A 232 -10.69 7.80 15.35
CA LYS A 232 -11.62 8.85 15.78
C LYS A 232 -12.95 8.74 15.03
N GLY A 233 -14.04 8.57 15.79
CA GLY A 233 -15.40 8.40 15.27
C GLY A 233 -15.78 6.97 14.89
N LEU A 234 -14.87 6.00 15.08
CA LEU A 234 -15.16 4.58 14.88
C LEU A 234 -15.48 3.90 16.23
N GLN A 235 -16.25 2.82 16.15
CA GLN A 235 -16.63 2.01 17.29
C GLN A 235 -16.44 0.53 16.96
N ALA A 236 -16.04 -0.26 17.97
CA ALA A 236 -15.98 -1.71 17.89
C ALA A 236 -16.42 -2.32 19.23
N PRO A 237 -17.06 -3.50 19.21
CA PRO A 237 -17.45 -4.21 20.45
C PRO A 237 -16.27 -4.48 21.38
N VAL A 238 -15.10 -4.78 20.83
CA VAL A 238 -13.85 -5.03 21.58
C VAL A 238 -12.74 -4.13 21.06
N VAL A 239 -12.16 -3.32 21.96
CA VAL A 239 -11.03 -2.45 21.62
C VAL A 239 -9.80 -2.86 22.42
N VAL A 240 -8.73 -3.21 21.71
CA VAL A 240 -7.43 -3.55 22.29
C VAL A 240 -6.46 -2.39 22.02
N VAL A 241 -5.95 -1.75 23.07
CA VAL A 241 -4.95 -0.68 22.92
C VAL A 241 -3.56 -1.24 23.15
N SER A 242 -2.70 -1.19 22.13
CA SER A 242 -1.34 -1.72 22.18
C SER A 242 -0.31 -0.58 22.24
N GLY A 243 0.76 -0.79 23.02
CA GLY A 243 1.89 0.15 23.07
C GLY A 243 1.67 1.38 23.95
N LEU A 244 0.72 1.37 24.90
CA LEU A 244 0.53 2.45 25.88
C LEU A 244 1.69 2.57 26.87
N PHE A 245 2.42 1.49 27.08
CA PHE A 245 3.59 1.49 27.96
C PHE A 245 4.88 1.46 27.11
N ALA A 246 5.34 2.61 26.65
CA ALA A 246 6.76 2.76 26.40
C ALA A 246 7.41 2.63 27.79
N ALA A 247 8.23 1.58 28.00
CA ALA A 247 9.05 1.47 29.19
C ALA A 247 9.78 2.81 29.34
N GLY A 248 9.46 3.54 30.42
CA GLY A 248 10.16 4.75 30.77
C GLY A 248 11.64 4.41 30.85
N LYS A 249 12.46 5.16 30.17
CA LYS A 249 13.90 5.14 30.42
C LYS A 249 14.08 5.53 31.88
N ALA A 250 14.44 4.56 32.72
CA ALA A 250 15.02 4.82 34.00
C ALA A 250 16.43 5.41 33.81
#